data_fd48a7b23dfa290d494e4b1528d91145
#
_entry.id   fd48a7b23dfa290d494e4b1528d91145
#
_cell.length_a   1.000
_cell.length_b   1.000
_cell.length_c   1.000
_cell.angle_alpha   90.00
_cell.angle_beta   90.00
_cell.angle_gamma   90.00
#
_symmetry.space_group_name_H-M   'P 1'
#
loop_
_entity.id
_entity.type
_entity.pdbx_description
1 polymer ?
#
loop_
_entity_poly.entity_id
_entity_poly.type
_entity_poly.pdbx_seq_one_letter_code
_entity_poly.pdbx_strand_id
1 'polypeptide(L)'
;MRKNNLDGKLRLLGALLASSIFVVSGWCQSSAPTPTTQSTNPPPVSSTSPNSKTSRYQPDRFAGRAETYYATVWGVDSLSVKWTESGEVIRFSYRVLNASKAQMLNDKKAEPALFDAKAQVKLVVPNLEKVGQLRQSSTPEAGKVYWMAFSNKGRLVKRGDHVSVVIGQFRADGLVVD
;
A
#
# COMPACT_ATOMS: atom_id res chain seq x y z
N MET A 1 46.96 -27.01 -18.32
CA MET A 1 47.23 -26.58 -19.72
C MET A 1 45.99 -26.02 -20.34
N ARG A 2 46.15 -24.84 -20.95
CA ARG A 2 45.22 -23.99 -21.74
C ARG A 2 44.15 -23.27 -20.88
N LYS A 3 44.24 -22.00 -20.57
CA LYS A 3 44.52 -20.71 -21.29
C LYS A 3 43.57 -20.47 -22.45
N ASN A 4 42.98 -19.34 -22.35
CA ASN A 4 42.66 -18.30 -23.36
C ASN A 4 41.18 -17.94 -23.31
N ASN A 5 40.74 -16.77 -23.50
CA ASN A 5 41.17 -15.39 -23.81
C ASN A 5 39.91 -14.57 -23.79
N LEU A 6 39.89 -13.47 -23.17
CA LEU A 6 40.19 -12.11 -23.67
C LEU A 6 39.37 -11.65 -24.88
N ASP A 7 39.00 -10.43 -24.72
CA ASP A 7 38.58 -9.42 -25.70
C ASP A 7 37.07 -9.30 -25.91
N GLY A 8 36.44 -8.25 -25.50
CA GLY A 8 36.78 -6.84 -25.71
C GLY A 8 35.85 -6.27 -26.76
N LYS A 9 35.07 -5.31 -26.43
CA LYS A 9 34.86 -4.12 -27.28
C LYS A 9 33.88 -3.16 -26.62
N LEU A 10 34.46 -2.24 -25.96
CA LEU A 10 34.18 -0.82 -25.94
C LEU A 10 33.59 -0.30 -27.25
N ARG A 11 32.41 0.24 -27.28
CA ARG A 11 31.99 1.26 -28.24
C ARG A 11 31.23 2.37 -27.56
N LEU A 12 31.95 3.46 -27.50
CA LEU A 12 31.52 4.85 -27.31
C LEU A 12 30.62 5.35 -28.47
N LEU A 13 30.05 6.49 -28.21
CA LEU A 13 29.37 7.49 -29.08
C LEU A 13 27.87 7.21 -29.28
N GLY A 14 27.01 8.16 -29.05
CA GLY A 14 27.02 9.53 -29.38
C GLY A 14 25.91 10.32 -28.72
N ALA A 15 26.27 11.50 -28.43
CA ALA A 15 25.44 12.63 -28.02
C ALA A 15 24.39 13.00 -29.10
N LEU A 16 23.26 13.52 -28.68
CA LEU A 16 22.65 14.68 -29.33
C LEU A 16 21.54 15.29 -28.48
N LEU A 17 21.78 16.49 -28.13
CA LEU A 17 20.98 17.62 -27.72
C LEU A 17 19.68 17.76 -28.51
N ALA A 18 18.58 18.06 -27.84
CA ALA A 18 17.59 18.98 -28.36
C ALA A 18 16.86 19.67 -27.20
N SER A 19 17.24 20.88 -26.97
CA SER A 19 16.52 21.92 -26.25
C SER A 19 15.20 22.21 -26.96
N SER A 20 14.13 22.34 -26.18
CA SER A 20 12.98 23.16 -26.61
C SER A 20 12.39 23.86 -25.40
N ILE A 21 12.80 25.08 -25.28
CA ILE A 21 12.22 26.15 -24.48
C ILE A 21 10.91 26.57 -25.16
N PHE A 22 9.80 26.51 -24.48
CA PHE A 22 8.61 27.28 -24.81
C PHE A 22 8.25 28.15 -23.62
N VAL A 23 8.66 29.40 -23.78
CA VAL A 23 8.16 30.57 -23.06
C VAL A 23 6.96 31.09 -23.85
N VAL A 24 5.80 31.20 -23.23
CA VAL A 24 4.76 32.12 -23.67
C VAL A 24 4.20 32.87 -22.48
N SER A 25 4.47 34.14 -22.55
CA SER A 25 4.09 35.22 -21.66
C SER A 25 2.64 35.66 -21.90
N GLY A 26 2.04 36.21 -20.84
CA GLY A 26 1.12 37.36 -20.92
C GLY A 26 -0.35 37.00 -21.13
N TRP A 27 -1.26 37.54 -20.38
CA TRP A 27 -1.61 38.94 -20.30
C TRP A 27 -2.50 39.23 -19.09
N CYS A 28 -2.21 40.29 -18.42
CA CYS A 28 -3.05 41.10 -17.56
C CYS A 28 -4.28 41.69 -18.28
N GLN A 29 -5.37 41.92 -17.52
CA GLN A 29 -6.14 43.17 -17.40
C GLN A 29 -7.37 42.88 -16.56
N SER A 30 -7.53 43.38 -15.34
CA SER A 30 -7.89 44.73 -14.94
C SER A 30 -9.21 45.22 -15.51
N SER A 31 -10.22 45.28 -14.64
CA SER A 31 -11.12 46.43 -14.45
C SER A 31 -12.27 46.09 -13.51
N ALA A 32 -12.34 46.74 -12.36
CA ALA A 32 -13.58 47.03 -11.65
C ALA A 32 -14.25 48.27 -12.31
N PRO A 33 -15.55 48.54 -12.14
CA PRO A 33 -16.03 49.16 -10.91
C PRO A 33 -17.43 48.76 -10.43
N THR A 34 -17.67 49.02 -9.16
CA THR A 34 -18.94 49.06 -8.44
C THR A 34 -19.89 50.15 -9.03
N PRO A 35 -21.26 50.00 -8.93
CA PRO A 35 -21.90 50.68 -7.81
C PRO A 35 -23.06 49.95 -7.12
N THR A 36 -23.11 50.16 -5.85
CA THR A 36 -24.19 50.26 -4.87
C THR A 36 -25.63 50.36 -5.42
N THR A 37 -26.52 49.46 -4.92
CA THR A 37 -27.88 49.84 -4.57
C THR A 37 -28.40 48.95 -3.43
N GLN A 38 -28.72 49.59 -2.33
CA GLN A 38 -29.47 49.03 -1.19
C GLN A 38 -30.87 48.61 -1.64
N SER A 39 -31.40 47.52 -1.11
CA SER A 39 -32.80 47.48 -0.62
C SER A 39 -33.13 46.17 0.06
N THR A 40 -33.53 46.32 1.29
CA THR A 40 -34.60 45.59 2.03
C THR A 40 -34.44 44.09 2.31
N ASN A 41 -34.12 43.82 3.56
CA ASN A 41 -34.30 42.52 4.22
C ASN A 41 -35.79 42.14 4.34
N PRO A 42 -36.15 40.88 4.15
CA PRO A 42 -37.09 40.17 5.02
C PRO A 42 -36.35 39.10 5.85
N PRO A 43 -36.96 38.65 6.97
CA PRO A 43 -36.29 37.94 8.06
C PRO A 43 -35.85 36.52 7.66
N PRO A 44 -34.86 35.95 8.37
CA PRO A 44 -34.30 34.64 8.01
C PRO A 44 -35.29 33.54 8.35
N VAL A 45 -35.81 32.88 7.36
CA VAL A 45 -36.37 31.54 7.55
C VAL A 45 -35.22 30.62 7.87
N SER A 46 -35.18 30.16 9.11
CA SER A 46 -34.31 29.08 9.56
C SER A 46 -34.57 27.84 8.71
N SER A 47 -33.83 27.69 7.65
CA SER A 47 -33.67 26.41 7.00
C SER A 47 -32.78 25.56 7.91
N THR A 48 -33.44 24.80 8.78
CA THR A 48 -32.84 23.67 9.47
C THR A 48 -32.27 22.74 8.42
N SER A 49 -31.01 22.95 8.12
CA SER A 49 -30.21 21.97 7.36
C SER A 49 -30.32 20.64 8.11
N PRO A 50 -30.79 19.55 7.50
CA PRO A 50 -30.70 18.27 8.15
C PRO A 50 -29.23 18.05 8.46
N ASN A 51 -28.89 18.05 9.73
CA ASN A 51 -27.61 17.66 10.27
C ASN A 51 -27.33 16.27 9.72
N SER A 52 -26.63 16.22 8.58
CA SER A 52 -26.02 15.01 8.13
C SER A 52 -25.04 14.65 9.22
N LYS A 53 -25.46 13.72 10.07
CA LYS A 53 -24.59 13.05 11.01
C LYS A 53 -23.47 12.47 10.18
N THR A 54 -22.44 13.27 9.95
CA THR A 54 -21.18 12.82 9.41
C THR A 54 -20.81 11.64 10.29
N SER A 55 -20.91 10.45 9.73
CA SER A 55 -20.60 9.23 10.41
C SER A 55 -19.27 9.44 11.12
N ARG A 56 -19.29 9.39 12.46
CA ARG A 56 -18.06 9.49 13.28
C ARG A 56 -17.19 8.26 13.13
N TYR A 57 -17.41 7.49 12.09
CA TYR A 57 -16.53 6.45 11.64
C TYR A 57 -15.36 7.14 10.94
N GLN A 58 -14.38 7.55 11.73
CA GLN A 58 -13.10 7.97 11.19
C GLN A 58 -12.28 6.71 10.95
N PRO A 59 -11.99 6.37 9.70
CA PRO A 59 -11.16 5.21 9.35
C PRO A 59 -9.84 5.20 10.11
N ASP A 60 -9.25 6.39 10.32
CA ASP A 60 -7.99 6.59 11.03
C ASP A 60 -8.02 6.15 12.50
N ARG A 61 -9.17 6.32 13.20
CA ARG A 61 -9.29 5.86 14.59
C ARG A 61 -9.34 4.34 14.68
N PHE A 62 -9.96 3.69 13.73
CA PHE A 62 -10.01 2.24 13.69
C PHE A 62 -8.65 1.67 13.30
N ALA A 63 -8.01 2.25 12.29
CA ALA A 63 -6.65 1.90 11.88
C ALA A 63 -5.65 2.06 13.04
N GLY A 64 -5.69 3.17 13.77
CA GLY A 64 -4.81 3.41 14.91
C GLY A 64 -5.00 2.42 16.06
N ARG A 65 -6.21 1.98 16.35
CA ARG A 65 -6.46 0.94 17.36
C ARG A 65 -5.94 -0.43 16.91
N ALA A 66 -6.14 -0.77 15.65
CA ALA A 66 -5.63 -2.01 15.08
C ALA A 66 -4.11 -2.02 15.10
N GLU A 67 -3.47 -0.93 14.73
CA GLU A 67 -2.02 -0.78 14.76
C GLU A 67 -1.47 -0.93 16.17
N THR A 68 -2.07 -0.27 17.17
CA THR A 68 -1.71 -0.42 18.59
C THR A 68 -1.86 -1.86 19.06
N TYR A 69 -2.91 -2.56 18.65
CA TYR A 69 -3.12 -3.96 18.96
C TYR A 69 -2.01 -4.85 18.40
N TYR A 70 -1.68 -4.68 17.11
CA TYR A 70 -0.60 -5.47 16.47
C TYR A 70 0.76 -5.17 17.07
N ALA A 71 1.05 -3.91 17.41
CA ALA A 71 2.28 -3.53 18.09
C ALA A 71 2.40 -4.15 19.48
N THR A 72 1.30 -4.14 20.26
CA THR A 72 1.31 -4.61 21.65
C THR A 72 1.32 -6.13 21.74
N VAL A 73 0.47 -6.82 20.97
CA VAL A 73 0.28 -8.27 21.04
C VAL A 73 1.34 -9.01 20.22
N TRP A 74 1.53 -8.58 18.99
CA TRP A 74 2.37 -9.27 17.99
C TRP A 74 3.74 -8.65 17.78
N GLY A 75 3.99 -7.46 18.34
CA GLY A 75 5.26 -6.76 18.20
C GLY A 75 5.56 -6.33 16.76
N VAL A 76 4.53 -6.01 15.98
CA VAL A 76 4.64 -5.57 14.59
C VAL A 76 3.76 -4.35 14.32
N ASP A 77 4.18 -3.52 13.37
CA ASP A 77 3.41 -2.38 12.88
C ASP A 77 3.53 -2.22 11.35
N SER A 78 3.01 -1.12 10.83
CA SER A 78 3.10 -0.75 9.41
C SER A 78 2.69 -1.90 8.48
N LEU A 79 1.57 -2.57 8.84
CA LEU A 79 1.00 -3.62 8.02
C LEU A 79 0.50 -3.03 6.71
N SER A 80 0.94 -3.57 5.58
CA SER A 80 0.50 -3.12 4.27
C SER A 80 0.32 -4.27 3.30
N VAL A 81 -0.67 -4.13 2.43
CA VAL A 81 -0.96 -5.08 1.36
C VAL A 81 -0.88 -4.34 0.04
N LYS A 82 -0.05 -4.83 -0.87
CA LYS A 82 0.18 -4.19 -2.17
C LYS A 82 -0.10 -5.14 -3.32
N TRP A 83 -0.77 -4.60 -4.32
CA TRP A 83 -0.99 -5.24 -5.60
C TRP A 83 0.28 -5.08 -6.45
N THR A 84 0.91 -6.19 -6.83
CA THR A 84 2.20 -6.21 -7.53
C THR A 84 2.15 -7.14 -8.73
N GLU A 85 3.19 -7.11 -9.57
CA GLU A 85 3.31 -7.96 -10.76
C GLU A 85 2.04 -7.96 -11.62
N SER A 86 1.55 -6.76 -11.94
CA SER A 86 0.31 -6.58 -12.71
C SER A 86 -0.91 -7.33 -12.13
N GLY A 87 -0.89 -7.57 -10.81
CA GLY A 87 -1.97 -8.22 -10.07
C GLY A 87 -1.90 -9.73 -9.94
N GLU A 88 -0.88 -10.35 -10.49
CA GLU A 88 -0.64 -11.79 -10.31
C GLU A 88 -0.15 -12.14 -8.91
N VAL A 89 0.35 -11.13 -8.18
CA VAL A 89 0.90 -11.28 -6.85
C VAL A 89 0.35 -10.19 -5.91
N ILE A 90 -0.08 -10.60 -4.74
CA ILE A 90 -0.42 -9.69 -3.63
C ILE A 90 0.70 -9.79 -2.60
N ARG A 91 1.36 -8.68 -2.32
CA ARG A 91 2.45 -8.62 -1.36
C ARG A 91 1.97 -8.05 -0.03
N PHE A 92 2.08 -8.83 1.03
CA PHE A 92 1.89 -8.38 2.40
C PHE A 92 3.24 -8.05 3.02
N SER A 93 3.34 -6.94 3.73
CA SER A 93 4.54 -6.54 4.47
C SER A 93 4.19 -5.98 5.84
N TYR A 94 5.12 -6.12 6.79
CA TYR A 94 5.02 -5.64 8.15
C TYR A 94 6.41 -5.31 8.68
N ARG A 95 6.50 -4.35 9.62
CA ARG A 95 7.73 -4.02 10.32
C ARG A 95 7.72 -4.65 11.70
N VAL A 96 8.83 -5.23 12.10
CA VAL A 96 9.00 -5.84 13.43
C VAL A 96 9.42 -4.77 14.43
N LEU A 97 8.68 -4.66 15.52
CA LEU A 97 9.02 -3.83 16.69
C LEU A 97 9.66 -4.66 17.80
N ASN A 98 9.14 -5.88 18.00
CA ASN A 98 9.66 -6.80 19.03
C ASN A 98 9.88 -8.19 18.41
N ALA A 99 11.14 -8.59 18.34
CA ALA A 99 11.56 -9.83 17.71
C ALA A 99 10.94 -11.09 18.37
N SER A 100 10.88 -11.13 19.70
CA SER A 100 10.34 -12.28 20.42
C SER A 100 8.85 -12.49 20.16
N LYS A 101 8.07 -11.40 20.09
CA LYS A 101 6.64 -11.46 19.80
C LYS A 101 6.38 -11.81 18.32
N ALA A 102 7.20 -11.28 17.42
CA ALA A 102 7.06 -11.47 15.97
C ALA A 102 7.55 -12.85 15.47
N GLN A 103 8.14 -13.67 16.35
CA GLN A 103 8.76 -14.94 15.96
C GLN A 103 7.78 -15.87 15.22
N MET A 104 6.52 -15.89 15.64
CA MET A 104 5.49 -16.72 15.02
C MET A 104 5.17 -16.33 13.57
N LEU A 105 5.29 -15.04 13.22
CA LEU A 105 5.04 -14.57 11.85
C LEU A 105 6.11 -15.04 10.87
N ASN A 106 7.32 -15.29 11.36
CA ASN A 106 8.46 -15.74 10.56
C ASN A 106 8.70 -17.27 10.66
N ASP A 107 7.86 -17.99 11.43
CA ASP A 107 8.00 -19.43 11.54
C ASP A 107 7.79 -20.11 10.17
N LYS A 108 8.78 -20.88 9.74
CA LYS A 108 8.76 -21.63 8.49
C LYS A 108 7.65 -22.66 8.41
N LYS A 109 7.17 -23.14 9.57
CA LYS A 109 6.08 -24.12 9.66
C LYS A 109 4.70 -23.50 9.52
N ALA A 110 4.59 -22.19 9.78
CA ALA A 110 3.32 -21.49 9.61
C ALA A 110 2.98 -21.37 8.12
N GLU A 111 1.74 -21.63 7.76
CA GLU A 111 1.22 -21.48 6.40
C GLU A 111 0.44 -20.19 6.30
N PRO A 112 1.03 -19.11 5.72
CA PRO A 112 0.32 -17.87 5.53
C PRO A 112 -0.78 -18.02 4.49
N ALA A 113 -1.93 -17.40 4.78
CA ALA A 113 -3.05 -17.34 3.87
C ALA A 113 -3.63 -15.92 3.85
N LEU A 114 -4.08 -15.47 2.68
CA LEU A 114 -4.80 -14.22 2.49
C LEU A 114 -6.22 -14.56 2.03
N PHE A 115 -7.20 -13.99 2.71
CA PHE A 115 -8.62 -14.20 2.42
C PHE A 115 -9.25 -12.90 1.92
N ASP A 116 -9.97 -12.99 0.84
CA ASP A 116 -10.88 -11.95 0.38
C ASP A 116 -12.31 -12.47 0.50
N ALA A 117 -13.07 -11.88 1.43
CA ALA A 117 -14.45 -12.28 1.69
C ALA A 117 -15.39 -11.91 0.55
N LYS A 118 -15.09 -10.82 -0.18
CA LYS A 118 -15.90 -10.34 -1.31
C LYS A 118 -15.74 -11.24 -2.53
N ALA A 119 -14.49 -11.58 -2.86
CA ALA A 119 -14.19 -12.49 -3.97
C ALA A 119 -14.34 -13.96 -3.58
N GLN A 120 -14.55 -14.28 -2.29
CA GLN A 120 -14.62 -15.63 -1.74
C GLN A 120 -13.40 -16.50 -2.08
N VAL A 121 -12.21 -15.91 -2.04
CA VAL A 121 -10.96 -16.59 -2.40
C VAL A 121 -9.99 -16.64 -1.23
N LYS A 122 -9.22 -17.71 -1.21
CA LYS A 122 -8.06 -17.91 -0.35
C LYS A 122 -6.82 -17.96 -1.22
N LEU A 123 -5.92 -17.00 -1.02
CA LEU A 123 -4.62 -16.99 -1.67
C LEU A 123 -3.58 -17.59 -0.72
N VAL A 124 -2.61 -18.29 -1.29
CA VAL A 124 -1.52 -18.94 -0.56
C VAL A 124 -0.16 -18.43 -1.07
N VAL A 125 0.86 -18.54 -0.23
CA VAL A 125 2.23 -18.26 -0.62
C VAL A 125 2.72 -19.38 -1.53
N PRO A 126 3.15 -19.07 -2.77
CA PRO A 126 3.64 -20.09 -3.67
C PRO A 126 4.97 -20.67 -3.17
N ASN A 127 5.11 -21.98 -3.34
CA ASN A 127 6.36 -22.68 -3.09
C ASN A 127 7.06 -22.95 -4.43
N LEU A 128 8.25 -22.36 -4.58
CA LEU A 128 9.07 -22.52 -5.78
C LEU A 128 10.11 -23.62 -5.53
N GLU A 129 10.29 -24.52 -6.48
CA GLU A 129 11.17 -25.69 -6.36
C GLU A 129 12.60 -25.36 -5.93
N LYS A 130 13.16 -24.25 -6.46
CA LYS A 130 14.55 -23.86 -6.20
C LYS A 130 14.74 -22.90 -5.03
N VAL A 131 13.71 -22.16 -4.65
CA VAL A 131 13.81 -21.04 -3.69
C VAL A 131 12.97 -21.29 -2.42
N GLY A 132 12.04 -22.24 -2.49
CA GLY A 132 11.06 -22.48 -1.42
C GLY A 132 9.89 -21.50 -1.44
N GLN A 133 9.31 -21.26 -0.28
CA GLN A 133 8.18 -20.34 -0.14
C GLN A 133 8.58 -18.90 -0.44
N LEU A 134 7.75 -18.19 -1.21
CA LEU A 134 8.00 -16.79 -1.59
C LEU A 134 7.69 -15.84 -0.42
N ARG A 135 8.48 -15.95 0.63
CA ARG A 135 8.41 -15.11 1.84
C ARG A 135 9.76 -15.02 2.54
N GLN A 136 9.93 -13.99 3.34
CA GLN A 136 11.06 -13.91 4.26
C GLN A 136 10.71 -14.66 5.55
N SER A 137 11.51 -15.66 5.89
CA SER A 137 11.34 -16.52 7.08
C SER A 137 12.62 -16.61 7.91
N SER A 138 13.44 -15.56 7.88
CA SER A 138 14.61 -15.44 8.77
C SER A 138 14.17 -15.12 10.20
N THR A 139 15.07 -15.28 11.16
CA THR A 139 14.84 -14.82 12.53
C THR A 139 14.44 -13.34 12.50
N PRO A 140 13.33 -12.95 13.15
CA PRO A 140 12.89 -11.57 13.15
C PRO A 140 13.86 -10.68 13.90
N GLU A 141 14.10 -9.49 13.37
CA GLU A 141 14.94 -8.45 13.96
C GLU A 141 14.14 -7.16 14.10
N ALA A 142 14.23 -6.52 15.25
CA ALA A 142 13.54 -5.26 15.51
C ALA A 142 13.99 -4.17 14.52
N GLY A 143 13.03 -3.39 14.01
CA GLY A 143 13.23 -2.35 13.02
C GLY A 143 13.24 -2.83 11.56
N LYS A 144 13.36 -4.14 11.30
CA LYS A 144 13.33 -4.66 9.93
C LYS A 144 11.91 -4.87 9.41
N VAL A 145 11.77 -4.68 8.10
CA VAL A 145 10.54 -4.96 7.37
C VAL A 145 10.64 -6.34 6.74
N TYR A 146 9.62 -7.16 6.97
CA TYR A 146 9.47 -8.48 6.37
C TYR A 146 8.29 -8.50 5.41
N TRP A 147 8.33 -9.41 4.45
CA TRP A 147 7.29 -9.53 3.46
C TRP A 147 7.02 -10.98 3.06
N MET A 148 5.85 -11.21 2.53
CA MET A 148 5.44 -12.43 1.87
C MET A 148 4.56 -12.11 0.66
N ALA A 149 4.57 -12.99 -0.33
CA ALA A 149 3.83 -12.83 -1.57
C ALA A 149 2.81 -13.94 -1.70
N PHE A 150 1.57 -13.57 -1.99
CA PHE A 150 0.46 -14.48 -2.24
C PHE A 150 0.17 -14.57 -3.72
N SER A 151 -0.04 -15.78 -4.22
CA SER A 151 -0.39 -16.01 -5.63
C SER A 151 -1.83 -15.61 -5.88
N ASN A 152 -2.05 -14.62 -6.76
CA ASN A 152 -3.36 -14.11 -7.16
C ASN A 152 -3.66 -14.50 -8.62
N LYS A 153 -3.61 -15.81 -8.90
CA LYS A 153 -3.93 -16.33 -10.24
C LYS A 153 -5.33 -15.92 -10.64
N GLY A 154 -5.45 -15.37 -11.84
CA GLY A 154 -6.73 -14.87 -12.35
C GLY A 154 -7.11 -13.47 -11.80
N ARG A 155 -6.25 -12.82 -11.01
CA ARG A 155 -6.41 -11.43 -10.54
C ARG A 155 -7.77 -11.21 -9.85
N LEU A 156 -8.17 -12.17 -9.03
CA LEU A 156 -9.45 -12.14 -8.32
C LEU A 156 -9.48 -11.06 -7.25
N VAL A 157 -8.37 -10.88 -6.53
CA VAL A 157 -8.18 -9.78 -5.57
C VAL A 157 -7.65 -8.57 -6.32
N LYS A 158 -8.30 -7.42 -6.11
CA LYS A 158 -8.03 -6.16 -6.81
C LYS A 158 -7.63 -5.06 -5.84
N ARG A 159 -7.12 -3.97 -6.38
CA ARG A 159 -6.88 -2.75 -5.59
C ARG A 159 -8.19 -2.24 -5.00
N GLY A 160 -8.14 -1.81 -3.73
CA GLY A 160 -9.29 -1.36 -2.97
C GLY A 160 -10.11 -2.48 -2.31
N ASP A 161 -9.79 -3.75 -2.55
CA ASP A 161 -10.45 -4.85 -1.84
C ASP A 161 -9.95 -4.94 -0.41
N HIS A 162 -10.84 -5.37 0.48
CA HIS A 162 -10.54 -5.58 1.90
C HIS A 162 -10.21 -7.05 2.13
N VAL A 163 -9.00 -7.28 2.61
CA VAL A 163 -8.49 -8.64 2.81
C VAL A 163 -8.11 -8.91 4.26
N SER A 164 -8.07 -10.18 4.61
CA SER A 164 -7.59 -10.67 5.91
C SER A 164 -6.36 -11.54 5.70
N VAL A 165 -5.30 -11.28 6.45
CA VAL A 165 -4.08 -12.09 6.45
C VAL A 165 -4.02 -12.94 7.71
N VAL A 166 -3.79 -14.23 7.55
CA VAL A 166 -3.67 -15.20 8.63
C VAL A 166 -2.33 -15.92 8.54
N ILE A 167 -1.59 -15.97 9.66
CA ILE A 167 -0.28 -16.63 9.77
C ILE A 167 -0.25 -17.38 11.10
N GLY A 168 -0.54 -18.66 11.10
CA GLY A 168 -0.73 -19.40 12.35
C GLY A 168 -1.85 -18.81 13.21
N GLN A 169 -1.51 -18.29 14.38
CA GLN A 169 -2.46 -17.60 15.27
C GLN A 169 -2.58 -16.09 15.00
N PHE A 170 -1.66 -15.51 14.23
CA PHE A 170 -1.75 -14.12 13.84
C PHE A 170 -2.88 -13.93 12.82
N ARG A 171 -3.69 -12.90 13.05
CA ARG A 171 -4.75 -12.50 12.13
C ARG A 171 -4.83 -10.99 12.02
N ALA A 172 -4.83 -10.49 10.81
CA ALA A 172 -5.02 -9.08 10.50
C ALA A 172 -6.17 -8.95 9.51
N ASP A 173 -7.27 -8.33 9.96
CA ASP A 173 -8.50 -8.17 9.18
C ASP A 173 -8.64 -6.76 8.64
N GLY A 174 -9.36 -6.62 7.52
CA GLY A 174 -9.74 -5.33 6.96
C GLY A 174 -8.59 -4.54 6.33
N LEU A 175 -7.49 -5.19 5.97
CA LEU A 175 -6.40 -4.56 5.25
C LEU A 175 -6.85 -4.22 3.83
N VAL A 176 -6.56 -2.99 3.39
CA VAL A 176 -6.88 -2.53 2.04
C VAL A 176 -5.72 -2.85 1.11
N VAL A 177 -6.04 -3.35 -0.07
CA VAL A 177 -5.05 -3.63 -1.13
C VAL A 177 -4.75 -2.34 -1.90
N ASP A 178 -3.50 -1.85 -1.85
CA ASP A 178 -3.00 -0.66 -2.55
C ASP A 178 -2.48 -0.97 -3.97
#